data_f1b635f2aff32220d8f8731ba5e9fbfb
#
_entry.id   f1b635f2aff32220d8f8731ba5e9fbfb
#
_cell.length_a   1.000
_cell.length_b   1.000
_cell.length_c   1.000
_cell.angle_alpha   90.00
_cell.angle_beta   90.00
_cell.angle_gamma   90.00
#
_symmetry.space_group_name_H-M   'P 1'
#
loop_
_entity.id
_entity.type
_entity.pdbx_description
1 polymer ?
#
loop_
_entity_poly.entity_id
_entity_poly.type
_entity_poly.pdbx_seq_one_letter_code
_entity_poly.pdbx_strand_id
1 'polypeptide(L)'
;MIRCTPAAAPSAAATTSPAISLRFMRRTVHRTAMPYARTMPGIGDPDKIDVIAEDADGNALLSIVQTGPWPTDGSERNRLKRKLGTYLRYARDGQMVATYPTLEGRPVVIELTYEIAPPPSVLDYWRRRGQTAARDGVTLSLRALDDIVWRA
;
A
#
# COMPACT_ATOMS: atom_id res chain seq x y z
N MET A 1 0.90 -30.29 -47.81
CA MET A 1 0.82 -30.72 -46.42
C MET A 1 1.50 -29.66 -45.56
N ILE A 2 0.68 -28.89 -44.93
CA ILE A 2 1.15 -27.79 -44.07
C ILE A 2 1.25 -28.31 -42.67
N ARG A 3 2.42 -28.36 -42.15
CA ARG A 3 2.62 -28.65 -40.73
C ARG A 3 2.54 -27.34 -39.96
N CYS A 4 1.45 -27.16 -39.28
CA CYS A 4 1.39 -26.17 -38.25
C CYS A 4 2.30 -26.60 -37.11
N THR A 5 3.39 -25.91 -36.98
CA THR A 5 4.20 -25.96 -35.76
C THR A 5 3.43 -25.19 -34.70
N PRO A 6 3.02 -25.80 -33.59
CA PRO A 6 2.50 -25.01 -32.50
C PRO A 6 3.66 -24.17 -31.95
N ALA A 7 3.54 -22.89 -32.06
CA ALA A 7 4.41 -22.00 -31.35
C ALA A 7 4.24 -22.30 -29.86
N ALA A 8 5.21 -22.89 -29.28
CA ALA A 8 5.28 -23.04 -27.85
C ALA A 8 5.22 -21.64 -27.25
N ALA A 9 4.19 -21.38 -26.53
CA ALA A 9 4.08 -20.14 -25.78
C ALA A 9 4.93 -20.25 -24.52
N PRO A 10 6.04 -19.57 -24.42
CA PRO A 10 6.89 -19.62 -23.23
C PRO A 10 6.52 -18.60 -22.18
N SER A 11 5.35 -18.01 -22.23
CA SER A 11 5.01 -16.88 -21.37
C SER A 11 4.56 -17.25 -19.96
N ALA A 12 4.36 -18.53 -19.67
CA ALA A 12 3.93 -18.94 -18.33
C ALA A 12 5.03 -18.85 -17.26
N ALA A 13 6.29 -18.95 -17.64
CA ALA A 13 7.42 -18.91 -16.71
C ALA A 13 7.77 -17.49 -16.25
N ALA A 14 7.49 -16.48 -17.06
CA ALA A 14 7.81 -15.09 -16.73
C ALA A 14 6.85 -14.46 -15.73
N THR A 15 5.64 -14.99 -15.61
CA THR A 15 4.61 -14.45 -14.70
C THR A 15 4.76 -14.92 -13.26
N THR A 16 5.51 -15.98 -13.02
CA THR A 16 5.66 -16.55 -11.67
C THR A 16 6.73 -15.83 -10.85
N SER A 17 7.72 -15.26 -11.51
CA SER A 17 8.85 -14.61 -10.85
C SER A 17 8.46 -13.32 -10.11
N PRO A 18 7.66 -12.42 -10.69
CA PRO A 18 7.21 -11.20 -10.00
C PRO A 18 6.27 -11.47 -8.83
N ALA A 19 5.42 -12.48 -8.94
CA ALA A 19 4.53 -12.86 -7.84
C ALA A 19 5.31 -13.43 -6.64
N ILE A 20 6.42 -14.12 -6.89
CA ILE A 20 7.33 -14.60 -5.85
C ILE A 20 8.04 -13.41 -5.18
N SER A 21 8.43 -12.39 -5.94
CA SER A 21 9.03 -11.18 -5.39
C SER A 21 8.07 -10.41 -4.47
N LEU A 22 6.80 -10.29 -4.85
CA LEU A 22 5.77 -9.67 -4.00
C LEU A 22 5.50 -10.51 -2.74
N ARG A 23 5.48 -11.84 -2.85
CA ARG A 23 5.37 -12.74 -1.70
C ARG A 23 6.59 -12.66 -0.79
N PHE A 24 7.76 -12.50 -1.35
CA PHE A 24 8.99 -12.32 -0.60
C PHE A 24 8.99 -10.97 0.14
N MET A 25 8.50 -9.89 -0.48
CA MET A 25 8.32 -8.60 0.19
C MET A 25 7.31 -8.68 1.34
N ARG A 26 6.21 -9.43 1.19
CA ARG A 26 5.29 -9.70 2.29
C ARG A 26 5.99 -10.40 3.47
N ARG A 27 6.82 -11.40 3.19
CA ARG A 27 7.58 -12.11 4.23
C ARG A 27 8.66 -11.23 4.86
N THR A 28 9.31 -10.39 4.07
CA THR A 28 10.34 -9.48 4.57
C THR A 28 9.72 -8.37 5.42
N VAL A 29 8.58 -7.84 5.03
CA VAL A 29 7.82 -6.88 5.84
C VAL A 29 7.36 -7.53 7.16
N HIS A 30 6.91 -8.78 7.13
CA HIS A 30 6.53 -9.52 8.34
C HIS A 30 7.69 -9.75 9.30
N ARG A 31 8.86 -10.09 8.79
CA ARG A 31 10.05 -10.31 9.63
C ARG A 31 10.65 -9.01 10.15
N THR A 32 10.56 -7.96 9.37
CA THR A 32 11.17 -6.67 9.67
C THR A 32 10.22 -5.77 10.46
N ALA A 33 8.90 -5.99 10.38
CA ALA A 33 7.90 -5.17 11.06
C ALA A 33 8.01 -5.26 12.60
N MET A 34 8.40 -6.40 13.16
CA MET A 34 8.48 -6.58 14.61
C MET A 34 9.54 -5.68 15.29
N PRO A 35 10.80 -5.63 14.84
CA PRO A 35 11.80 -4.72 15.43
C PRO A 35 11.68 -3.29 14.91
N TYR A 36 11.11 -3.06 13.73
CA TYR A 36 10.97 -1.74 13.12
C TYR A 36 9.64 -1.05 13.38
N ALA A 37 8.70 -1.70 14.05
CA ALA A 37 7.42 -1.10 14.45
C ALA A 37 7.62 0.20 15.27
N ARG A 38 8.74 0.32 15.97
CA ARG A 38 9.13 1.53 16.71
C ARG A 38 9.73 2.63 15.83
N THR A 39 10.14 2.32 14.60
CA THR A 39 10.86 3.24 13.69
C THR A 39 10.13 3.49 12.39
N MET A 40 8.94 2.92 12.21
CA MET A 40 8.10 3.25 11.05
C MET A 40 7.75 4.74 11.09
N PRO A 41 8.13 5.51 10.07
CA PRO A 41 8.01 6.96 10.12
C PRO A 41 6.55 7.42 10.08
N GLY A 42 5.62 6.59 9.64
CA GLY A 42 4.22 6.93 9.55
C GLY A 42 4.00 8.30 8.91
N ILE A 43 3.16 9.11 9.53
CA ILE A 43 2.94 10.49 9.08
C ILE A 43 4.12 11.44 9.38
N GLY A 44 5.10 11.00 10.15
CA GLY A 44 6.29 11.77 10.48
C GLY A 44 7.25 11.94 9.29
N ASP A 45 7.24 11.04 8.33
CA ASP A 45 8.03 11.13 7.10
C ASP A 45 7.10 11.10 5.87
N PRO A 46 6.60 12.25 5.43
CA PRO A 46 5.59 12.31 4.39
C PRO A 46 6.11 11.93 3.00
N ASP A 47 7.41 11.90 2.79
CA ASP A 47 8.00 11.70 1.47
C ASP A 47 8.32 10.23 1.15
N LYS A 48 8.13 9.34 2.13
CA LYS A 48 8.38 7.90 1.98
C LYS A 48 7.10 7.09 1.84
N ILE A 49 7.19 6.01 1.08
CA ILE A 49 6.18 4.95 1.02
C ILE A 49 6.56 3.89 2.07
N ASP A 50 5.66 3.61 3.01
CA ASP A 50 5.97 2.69 4.10
C ASP A 50 5.88 1.24 3.67
N VAL A 51 4.75 0.86 3.04
CA VAL A 51 4.51 -0.52 2.60
C VAL A 51 3.79 -0.53 1.26
N ILE A 52 4.25 -1.41 0.38
CA ILE A 52 3.58 -1.78 -0.86
C ILE A 52 3.38 -3.29 -0.85
N ALA A 53 2.17 -3.74 -1.13
CA ALA A 53 1.82 -5.15 -1.17
C ALA A 53 0.72 -5.41 -2.19
N GLU A 54 0.42 -6.68 -2.41
CA GLU A 54 -0.80 -7.13 -3.04
C GLU A 54 -1.72 -7.64 -1.93
N ASP A 55 -2.97 -7.21 -1.92
CA ASP A 55 -3.95 -7.71 -0.96
C ASP A 55 -4.52 -9.07 -1.40
N ALA A 56 -5.42 -9.64 -0.58
CA ALA A 56 -6.02 -10.95 -0.85
C ALA A 56 -6.87 -10.96 -2.13
N ASP A 57 -7.40 -9.81 -2.52
CA ASP A 57 -8.24 -9.64 -3.71
C ASP A 57 -7.43 -9.30 -4.97
N GLY A 58 -6.11 -9.20 -4.85
CA GLY A 58 -5.21 -8.87 -5.95
C GLY A 58 -5.09 -7.38 -6.24
N ASN A 59 -5.54 -6.50 -5.33
CA ASN A 59 -5.37 -5.07 -5.48
C ASN A 59 -3.96 -4.62 -5.13
N ALA A 60 -3.53 -3.51 -5.68
CA ALA A 60 -2.31 -2.83 -5.25
C ALA A 60 -2.57 -2.13 -3.91
N LEU A 61 -2.02 -2.65 -2.84
CA LEU A 61 -2.16 -2.13 -1.48
C LEU A 61 -0.96 -1.26 -1.11
N LEU A 62 -1.23 -0.01 -0.80
CA LEU A 62 -0.25 0.94 -0.29
C LEU A 62 -0.64 1.29 1.16
N SER A 63 0.16 0.87 2.14
CA SER A 63 -0.18 1.11 3.54
C SER A 63 0.65 2.24 4.14
N ILE A 64 -0.04 3.20 4.75
CA ILE A 64 0.54 4.20 5.66
C ILE A 64 0.48 3.59 7.05
N VAL A 65 1.63 3.35 7.68
CA VAL A 65 1.70 2.67 8.97
C VAL A 65 2.03 3.68 10.06
N GLN A 66 1.04 4.04 10.86
CA GLN A 66 1.20 4.94 12.00
C GLN A 66 1.32 4.13 13.29
N THR A 67 2.53 4.01 13.79
CA THR A 67 2.81 3.42 15.10
C THR A 67 3.03 4.51 16.14
N GLY A 68 2.59 4.25 17.35
CA GLY A 68 2.71 5.22 18.44
C GLY A 68 1.69 6.36 18.40
N PRO A 69 1.88 7.36 19.27
CA PRO A 69 0.90 8.41 19.46
C PRO A 69 0.82 9.37 18.27
N TRP A 70 -0.38 9.88 18.06
CA TRP A 70 -0.61 10.97 17.11
C TRP A 70 -0.06 12.29 17.66
N PRO A 71 0.47 13.18 16.80
CA PRO A 71 0.84 14.52 17.22
C PRO A 71 -0.32 15.24 17.92
N THR A 72 -0.03 15.97 18.97
CA THR A 72 -1.02 16.73 19.76
C THR A 72 -0.95 18.24 19.51
N ASP A 73 -0.08 18.67 18.60
CA ASP A 73 0.15 20.06 18.23
C ASP A 73 -0.78 20.57 17.11
N GLY A 74 -1.75 19.77 16.70
CA GLY A 74 -2.66 20.10 15.59
C GLY A 74 -2.08 19.86 14.20
N SER A 75 -0.89 19.30 14.08
CA SER A 75 -0.22 19.05 12.79
C SER A 75 -0.59 17.71 12.15
N GLU A 76 -1.29 16.83 12.88
CA GLU A 76 -1.56 15.46 12.46
C GLU A 76 -2.27 15.37 11.10
N ARG A 77 -3.29 16.20 10.90
CA ARG A 77 -4.03 16.25 9.64
C ARG A 77 -3.16 16.74 8.48
N ASN A 78 -2.34 17.76 8.69
CA ASN A 78 -1.47 18.30 7.65
C ASN A 78 -0.36 17.33 7.27
N ARG A 79 0.20 16.62 8.25
CA ARG A 79 1.18 15.56 8.01
C ARG A 79 0.58 14.42 7.22
N LEU A 80 -0.61 13.96 7.60
CA LEU A 80 -1.32 12.92 6.85
C LEU A 80 -1.68 13.39 5.43
N LYS A 81 -2.10 14.64 5.27
CA LYS A 81 -2.38 15.22 3.95
C LYS A 81 -1.17 15.15 3.03
N ARG A 82 0.01 15.52 3.52
CA ARG A 82 1.25 15.43 2.76
C ARG A 82 1.61 13.99 2.43
N LYS A 83 1.51 13.10 3.41
CA LYS A 83 1.76 11.67 3.25
C LYS A 83 0.85 11.05 2.19
N LEU A 84 -0.45 11.28 2.30
CA LEU A 84 -1.42 10.79 1.34
C LEU A 84 -1.18 11.36 -0.07
N GLY A 85 -0.79 12.63 -0.16
CA GLY A 85 -0.42 13.26 -1.43
C GLY A 85 0.76 12.55 -2.11
N THR A 86 1.75 12.13 -1.36
CA THR A 86 2.88 11.32 -1.85
C THR A 86 2.42 9.97 -2.37
N TYR A 87 1.55 9.29 -1.64
CA TYR A 87 0.99 8.00 -2.05
C TYR A 87 0.15 8.09 -3.33
N LEU A 88 -0.73 9.09 -3.41
CA LEU A 88 -1.56 9.31 -4.60
C LEU A 88 -0.70 9.62 -5.83
N ARG A 89 0.31 10.44 -5.65
CA ARG A 89 1.26 10.77 -6.73
C ARG A 89 2.03 9.54 -7.17
N TYR A 90 2.57 8.76 -6.24
CA TYR A 90 3.28 7.53 -6.52
C TYR A 90 2.42 6.53 -7.33
N ALA A 91 1.15 6.37 -6.97
CA ALA A 91 0.24 5.49 -7.67
C ALA A 91 -0.12 6.00 -9.09
N ARG A 92 -0.13 7.31 -9.30
CA ARG A 92 -0.58 7.92 -10.57
C ARG A 92 0.55 8.17 -11.57
N ASP A 93 1.72 8.53 -11.09
CA ASP A 93 2.83 8.97 -11.93
C ASP A 93 3.59 7.80 -12.59
N GLY A 94 3.09 6.59 -12.47
CA GLY A 94 3.71 5.40 -13.03
C GLY A 94 4.92 4.87 -12.25
N GLN A 95 5.32 5.51 -11.17
CA GLN A 95 6.43 5.04 -10.33
C GLN A 95 6.15 3.68 -9.70
N MET A 96 4.91 3.45 -9.27
CA MET A 96 4.50 2.17 -8.72
C MET A 96 4.64 1.05 -9.75
N VAL A 97 4.13 1.27 -10.95
CA VAL A 97 4.18 0.30 -12.05
C VAL A 97 5.61 0.10 -12.55
N ALA A 98 6.42 1.15 -12.60
CA ALA A 98 7.83 1.06 -12.95
C ALA A 98 8.62 0.17 -11.97
N THR A 99 8.28 0.26 -10.68
CA THR A 99 8.93 -0.56 -9.63
C THR A 99 8.30 -1.95 -9.53
N TYR A 100 6.98 -2.04 -9.69
CA TYR A 100 6.20 -3.28 -9.58
C TYR A 100 5.28 -3.46 -10.80
N PRO A 101 5.81 -3.92 -11.94
CA PRO A 101 5.04 -4.06 -13.18
C PRO A 101 3.80 -4.96 -13.06
N THR A 102 3.82 -5.89 -12.11
CA THR A 102 2.68 -6.80 -11.85
C THR A 102 1.45 -6.10 -11.27
N LEU A 103 1.61 -4.88 -10.78
CA LEU A 103 0.52 -4.07 -10.25
C LEU A 103 -0.15 -3.20 -11.31
N GLU A 104 0.32 -3.25 -12.56
CA GLU A 104 -0.27 -2.49 -13.66
C GLU A 104 -1.73 -2.86 -13.87
N GLY A 105 -2.59 -1.84 -13.99
CA GLY A 105 -4.02 -2.01 -14.22
C GLY A 105 -4.82 -2.54 -13.04
N ARG A 106 -4.19 -2.77 -11.89
CA ARG A 106 -4.90 -3.23 -10.70
C ARG A 106 -5.53 -2.08 -9.94
N PRO A 107 -6.68 -2.30 -9.30
CA PRO A 107 -7.26 -1.31 -8.40
C PRO A 107 -6.26 -0.95 -7.29
N VAL A 108 -6.22 0.32 -6.93
CA VAL A 108 -5.32 0.83 -5.88
C VAL A 108 -6.10 1.04 -4.60
N VAL A 109 -5.60 0.47 -3.53
CA VAL A 109 -6.10 0.68 -2.17
C VAL A 109 -5.00 1.35 -1.36
N ILE A 110 -5.31 2.50 -0.76
CA ILE A 110 -4.43 3.15 0.22
C ILE A 110 -5.05 2.93 1.59
N GLU A 111 -4.33 2.23 2.45
CA GLU A 111 -4.78 1.85 3.78
C GLU A 111 -4.00 2.66 4.83
N LEU A 112 -4.72 3.27 5.74
CA LEU A 112 -4.13 3.84 6.95
C LEU A 112 -4.21 2.80 8.06
N THR A 113 -3.07 2.22 8.38
CA THR A 113 -2.92 1.24 9.46
C THR A 113 -2.41 1.96 10.70
N TYR A 114 -3.07 1.78 11.82
CA TYR A 114 -2.74 2.52 13.04
C TYR A 114 -2.69 1.61 14.28
N GLU A 115 -1.79 1.95 15.19
CA GLU A 115 -1.69 1.32 16.51
C GLU A 115 -2.64 1.99 17.51
N ILE A 116 -2.65 3.32 17.52
CA ILE A 116 -3.53 4.13 18.35
C ILE A 116 -4.58 4.78 17.47
N ALA A 117 -5.84 4.72 17.89
CA ALA A 117 -6.96 5.25 17.11
C ALA A 117 -6.71 6.71 16.68
N PRO A 118 -6.96 7.04 15.41
CA PRO A 118 -6.79 8.40 14.92
C PRO A 118 -7.75 9.37 15.61
N PRO A 119 -7.32 10.63 15.84
CA PRO A 119 -8.22 11.65 16.36
C PRO A 119 -9.33 11.98 15.35
N PRO A 120 -10.47 12.56 15.82
CA PRO A 120 -11.61 12.89 14.96
C PRO A 120 -11.24 13.74 13.73
N SER A 121 -10.32 14.69 13.88
CA SER A 121 -9.83 15.53 12.78
C SER A 121 -9.21 14.73 11.63
N VAL A 122 -8.49 13.67 11.95
CA VAL A 122 -7.88 12.74 10.99
C VAL A 122 -8.94 11.87 10.35
N LEU A 123 -9.88 11.32 11.13
CA LEU A 123 -10.96 10.48 10.62
C LEU A 123 -11.87 11.23 9.65
N ASP A 124 -12.22 12.46 9.97
CA ASP A 124 -13.05 13.31 9.10
C ASP A 124 -12.31 13.66 7.80
N TYR A 125 -11.05 13.98 7.91
CA TYR A 125 -10.21 14.24 6.73
C TYR A 125 -10.13 13.00 5.84
N TRP A 126 -9.84 11.84 6.42
CA TRP A 126 -9.72 10.57 5.70
C TRP A 126 -11.00 10.22 4.95
N ARG A 127 -12.14 10.33 5.63
CA ARG A 127 -13.46 10.06 5.04
C ARG A 127 -13.76 10.96 3.85
N ARG A 128 -13.52 12.27 3.99
CA ARG A 128 -13.75 13.24 2.89
C ARG A 128 -12.82 12.97 1.72
N ARG A 129 -11.57 12.68 1.99
CA ARG A 129 -10.60 12.36 0.93
C ARG A 129 -10.93 11.04 0.24
N GLY A 130 -11.48 10.08 0.96
CA GLY A 130 -11.95 8.82 0.39
C GLY A 130 -12.99 9.02 -0.70
N GLN A 131 -13.93 9.92 -0.49
CA GLN A 131 -14.93 10.27 -1.49
C GLN A 131 -14.32 10.89 -2.76
N THR A 132 -13.32 11.72 -2.60
CA THR A 132 -12.61 12.33 -3.74
C THR A 132 -11.71 11.30 -4.45
N ALA A 133 -10.97 10.51 -3.69
CA ALA A 133 -10.07 9.50 -4.23
C ALA A 133 -10.81 8.41 -5.02
N ALA A 134 -12.03 8.06 -4.59
CA ALA A 134 -12.86 7.09 -5.30
C ALA A 134 -13.18 7.51 -6.74
N ARG A 135 -13.31 8.80 -6.99
CA ARG A 135 -13.51 9.35 -8.35
C ARG A 135 -12.29 9.13 -9.24
N ASP A 136 -11.12 9.04 -8.63
CA ASP A 136 -9.84 8.79 -9.30
C ASP A 136 -9.48 7.28 -9.34
N GLY A 137 -10.39 6.41 -8.93
CA GLY A 137 -10.18 4.96 -8.92
C GLY A 137 -9.32 4.46 -7.76
N VAL A 138 -9.15 5.26 -6.70
CA VAL A 138 -8.39 4.89 -5.50
C VAL A 138 -9.33 4.74 -4.33
N THR A 139 -9.24 3.60 -3.64
CA THR A 139 -10.00 3.34 -2.41
C THR A 139 -9.15 3.66 -1.19
N LEU A 140 -9.70 4.43 -0.25
CA LEU A 140 -9.08 4.65 1.05
C LEU A 140 -9.72 3.74 2.09
N SER A 141 -8.91 3.05 2.87
CA SER A 141 -9.36 2.17 3.97
C SER A 141 -8.64 2.49 5.27
N LEU A 142 -9.23 2.04 6.37
CA LEU A 142 -8.68 2.17 7.73
C LEU A 142 -8.58 0.78 8.34
N ARG A 143 -7.47 0.53 9.05
CA ARG A 143 -7.27 -0.73 9.76
C ARG A 143 -6.49 -0.50 11.06
N ALA A 144 -6.98 -1.08 12.14
CA ALA A 144 -6.19 -1.17 13.36
C ALA A 144 -5.10 -2.25 13.22
N LEU A 145 -3.93 -2.01 13.77
CA LEU A 145 -2.84 -2.99 13.75
C LEU A 145 -3.22 -4.30 14.46
N ASP A 146 -4.03 -4.21 15.50
CA ASP A 146 -4.52 -5.37 16.25
C ASP A 146 -5.47 -6.26 15.42
N ASP A 147 -6.11 -5.70 14.39
CA ASP A 147 -6.98 -6.44 13.47
C ASP A 147 -6.17 -7.22 12.42
N ILE A 148 -4.88 -7.01 12.35
CA ILE A 148 -4.01 -7.78 11.47
C ILE A 148 -3.70 -9.11 12.14
N VAL A 149 -4.52 -10.11 11.82
CA VAL A 149 -4.25 -11.48 12.27
C VAL A 149 -3.02 -11.99 11.54
N TRP A 150 -1.92 -12.03 12.25
CA TRP A 150 -0.71 -12.67 11.78
C TRP A 150 -0.93 -14.18 11.76
N ARG A 151 -1.42 -14.70 10.66
CA ARG A 151 -1.42 -16.15 10.45
C ARG A 151 0.02 -16.61 10.26
N ALA A 152 0.50 -17.28 11.28
CA ALA A 152 1.80 -17.92 11.23
C ALA A 152 1.85 -19.00 10.13
#